data_7174268edd54fca0c413822cf4d37ef3
#
_entry.id   7174268edd54fca0c413822cf4d37ef3
#
_cell.length_a   1.000
_cell.length_b   1.000
_cell.length_c   1.000
_cell.angle_alpha   90.00
_cell.angle_beta   90.00
_cell.angle_gamma   90.00
#
_symmetry.space_group_name_H-M   'P 1'
#
loop_
_entity.id
_entity.type
_entity.pdbx_description
1 polymer ?
#
loop_
_entity_poly.entity_id
_entity_poly.type
_entity_poly.pdbx_seq_one_letter_code
_entity_poly.pdbx_strand_id
1 'polypeptide(L)'
;VRRKGEKAFYWEGNVGAGTLFGQQLFPAGGKAITIVEGECDALAGFQLTGSRYPCVSVKSSSEAKKNCVDNFEYLNSFEKIVVCMDNDEPGQKAANQIAQLFAPGKVHILKLAKIEIGKDKDDNPIYTKDPNDYLLKGLEKEYVNEWFRAPPYMPDGLKLGTDVDLLDEIINYKEPECIPYPWAGLNQKLYGIRLSELTLFTADTGIGKTTFMKEIEYALLQSEELKERGYGVGFLHLEEPKRETLLGMLSIHHNKPYHLPDTPKSAEDLTRAYKEVLDNKRVVVYDHFGSNEIDTILAKIRHMVALGCRYIVLDHLSIIVSDQSGDERKQLDEISTKLKSLTMNLQIAVVAVIHINRQGQVRGSAGPEQVSNNVVRLTRDKKEIDEWRRNVTQMDVEKCRLSGRTGPACWIYYDNETGRLQELSPELVKKYQEGGSLAGDEFETYNN
;
A
#
# COMPACT_ATOMS: atom_id res chain seq x y z
N VAL A 1 33.47 23.18 26.62
CA VAL A 1 33.09 23.59 27.98
C VAL A 1 31.68 23.07 28.24
N ARG A 2 31.52 22.14 29.20
CA ARG A 2 30.18 21.67 29.62
C ARG A 2 29.57 22.71 30.56
N ARG A 3 28.54 23.40 30.13
CA ARG A 3 27.52 23.97 31.05
C ARG A 3 26.55 22.88 31.44
N LYS A 4 26.16 22.80 32.73
CA LYS A 4 25.18 21.87 33.27
C LYS A 4 23.90 21.91 32.44
N GLY A 5 23.62 20.87 31.64
CA GLY A 5 22.32 20.65 30.96
C GLY A 5 22.30 20.72 29.43
N GLU A 6 23.29 21.33 28.75
CA GLU A 6 23.31 21.38 27.28
C GLU A 6 24.68 21.02 26.71
N LYS A 7 24.68 20.14 25.67
CA LYS A 7 25.84 19.89 24.82
C LYS A 7 25.95 21.05 23.85
N ALA A 8 26.89 21.99 24.07
CA ALA A 8 27.19 23.05 23.11
C ALA A 8 28.57 22.82 22.49
N PHE A 9 28.64 22.83 21.18
CA PHE A 9 29.88 22.80 20.42
C PHE A 9 30.17 24.22 19.90
N TYR A 10 31.39 24.66 20.04
CA TYR A 10 31.87 25.94 19.54
C TYR A 10 32.98 25.70 18.55
N TRP A 11 32.87 26.30 17.41
CA TRP A 11 33.93 26.32 16.40
C TRP A 11 34.71 27.63 16.52
N GLU A 12 36.02 27.56 16.42
CA GLU A 12 36.90 28.72 16.40
C GLU A 12 37.67 28.74 15.07
N GLY A 13 37.75 29.89 14.41
CA GLY A 13 38.37 30.06 13.11
C GLY A 13 37.41 30.19 11.93
N ASN A 14 37.91 30.06 10.72
CA ASN A 14 37.10 30.18 9.49
C ASN A 14 36.39 28.88 9.18
N VAL A 15 35.25 28.64 9.79
CA VAL A 15 34.40 27.44 9.63
C VAL A 15 33.81 27.33 8.22
N GLY A 16 33.79 28.40 7.43
CA GLY A 16 33.29 28.44 6.06
C GLY A 16 34.25 27.81 5.02
N ALA A 17 35.47 27.45 5.40
CA ALA A 17 36.48 26.93 4.46
C ALA A 17 36.24 25.52 3.92
N GLY A 18 35.08 24.92 4.11
CA GLY A 18 34.61 23.74 3.37
C GLY A 18 35.44 22.43 3.49
N THR A 19 36.55 22.42 4.21
CA THR A 19 37.41 21.24 4.33
C THR A 19 36.90 20.23 5.34
N LEU A 20 37.07 18.95 5.03
CA LEU A 20 36.81 17.85 5.97
C LEU A 20 37.90 17.79 7.06
N PHE A 21 37.52 17.40 8.28
CA PHE A 21 38.49 17.20 9.32
C PHE A 21 39.45 16.07 8.93
N GLY A 22 40.75 16.30 9.10
CA GLY A 22 41.81 15.34 8.74
C GLY A 22 42.23 15.37 7.27
N GLN A 23 41.48 16.03 6.38
CA GLN A 23 41.76 16.06 4.93
C GLN A 23 43.19 16.55 4.60
N GLN A 24 43.69 17.53 5.35
CA GLN A 24 45.01 18.11 5.15
C GLN A 24 46.16 17.13 5.41
N LEU A 25 45.89 16.00 6.07
CA LEU A 25 46.90 14.98 6.42
C LEU A 25 47.10 13.96 5.28
N PHE A 26 46.19 13.93 4.34
CA PHE A 26 46.15 12.89 3.31
C PHE A 26 46.16 13.50 1.91
N PRO A 27 47.10 13.14 1.04
CA PRO A 27 47.07 13.58 -0.34
C PRO A 27 45.84 13.02 -1.07
N ALA A 28 45.38 13.70 -2.11
CA ALA A 28 44.31 13.22 -2.99
C ALA A 28 44.76 11.94 -3.72
N GLY A 29 43.84 11.00 -3.89
CA GLY A 29 44.07 9.72 -4.55
C GLY A 29 44.43 8.60 -3.60
N GLY A 30 44.21 7.37 -4.01
CA GLY A 30 44.50 6.17 -3.25
C GLY A 30 43.39 5.10 -3.37
N LYS A 31 43.64 3.94 -2.77
CA LYS A 31 42.73 2.79 -2.86
C LYS A 31 41.41 2.99 -2.13
N ALA A 32 41.42 3.64 -0.96
CA ALA A 32 40.20 3.87 -0.22
C ALA A 32 40.33 5.05 0.75
N ILE A 33 39.22 5.70 1.05
CA ILE A 33 39.07 6.71 2.09
C ILE A 33 37.80 6.40 2.90
N THR A 34 37.84 6.66 4.21
CA THR A 34 36.69 6.53 5.10
C THR A 34 36.12 7.91 5.43
N ILE A 35 34.78 8.05 5.37
CA ILE A 35 34.07 9.25 5.81
C ILE A 35 33.26 8.85 7.05
N VAL A 36 33.47 9.59 8.16
CA VAL A 36 32.75 9.39 9.43
C VAL A 36 32.07 10.68 9.88
N GLU A 37 31.26 10.64 10.94
CA GLU A 37 30.53 11.80 11.44
C GLU A 37 31.37 12.72 12.31
N GLY A 38 32.18 12.16 13.22
CA GLY A 38 32.91 12.89 14.25
C GLY A 38 34.42 12.88 14.07
N GLU A 39 35.10 13.91 14.64
CA GLU A 39 36.54 14.03 14.56
C GLU A 39 37.26 12.89 15.32
N CYS A 40 36.74 12.48 16.49
CA CYS A 40 37.25 11.34 17.24
C CYS A 40 37.14 10.04 16.44
N ASP A 41 36.03 9.87 15.68
CA ASP A 41 35.83 8.72 14.84
C ASP A 41 36.77 8.69 13.66
N ALA A 42 37.14 9.86 13.11
CA ALA A 42 38.15 9.95 12.05
C ALA A 42 39.53 9.50 12.53
N LEU A 43 39.93 9.91 13.72
CA LEU A 43 41.18 9.47 14.33
C LEU A 43 41.17 7.97 14.65
N ALA A 44 40.06 7.49 15.23
CA ALA A 44 39.89 6.09 15.56
C ALA A 44 39.83 5.20 14.30
N GLY A 45 39.08 5.57 13.29
CA GLY A 45 38.95 4.82 12.03
C GLY A 45 40.28 4.73 11.28
N PHE A 46 41.09 5.80 11.30
CA PHE A 46 42.44 5.76 10.76
C PHE A 46 43.33 4.77 11.53
N GLN A 47 43.35 4.84 12.87
CA GLN A 47 44.14 3.96 13.73
C GLN A 47 43.69 2.50 13.60
N LEU A 48 42.36 2.22 13.62
CA LEU A 48 41.79 0.89 13.48
C LEU A 48 42.18 0.20 12.17
N THR A 49 42.32 0.97 11.08
CA THR A 49 42.80 0.44 9.79
C THR A 49 44.34 0.30 9.71
N GLY A 50 45.02 0.33 10.84
CA GLY A 50 46.46 0.23 10.94
C GLY A 50 47.17 1.45 10.34
N SER A 51 46.56 2.62 10.38
CA SER A 51 47.06 3.89 9.83
C SER A 51 47.42 3.82 8.33
N ARG A 52 46.67 3.00 7.57
CA ARG A 52 46.94 2.78 6.14
C ARG A 52 45.94 3.47 5.21
N TYR A 53 44.71 3.62 5.66
CA TYR A 53 43.64 4.19 4.85
C TYR A 53 43.21 5.53 5.44
N PRO A 54 43.19 6.62 4.64
CA PRO A 54 42.68 7.91 5.07
C PRO A 54 41.29 7.81 5.69
N CYS A 55 41.10 8.53 6.80
CA CYS A 55 39.81 8.68 7.43
C CYS A 55 39.58 10.16 7.73
N VAL A 56 38.45 10.68 7.31
CA VAL A 56 38.04 12.08 7.42
C VAL A 56 36.66 12.19 8.02
N SER A 57 36.35 13.29 8.71
CA SER A 57 34.99 13.50 9.18
C SER A 57 34.30 14.69 8.52
N VAL A 58 32.98 14.56 8.41
CA VAL A 58 32.07 15.68 8.14
C VAL A 58 31.84 16.48 9.42
N LYS A 59 31.19 17.64 9.33
CA LYS A 59 30.93 18.50 10.50
C LYS A 59 29.72 18.00 11.33
N SER A 60 28.77 17.38 10.68
CA SER A 60 27.57 16.76 11.28
C SER A 60 26.82 15.97 10.22
N SER A 61 25.93 15.07 10.63
CA SER A 61 25.03 14.34 9.72
C SER A 61 24.16 15.28 8.87
N SER A 62 23.70 16.41 9.44
CA SER A 62 22.87 17.38 8.72
C SER A 62 23.61 18.14 7.60
N GLU A 63 24.91 18.35 7.74
CA GLU A 63 25.77 19.04 6.76
C GLU A 63 26.57 18.08 5.87
N ALA A 64 26.49 16.79 6.12
CA ALA A 64 27.33 15.77 5.51
C ALA A 64 27.30 15.81 3.97
N LYS A 65 26.09 15.89 3.38
CA LYS A 65 25.95 16.00 1.92
C LYS A 65 26.68 17.23 1.38
N LYS A 66 26.48 18.38 2.00
CA LYS A 66 27.11 19.65 1.58
C LYS A 66 28.64 19.55 1.70
N ASN A 67 29.14 19.05 2.84
CA ASN A 67 30.59 18.89 3.04
C ASN A 67 31.22 17.97 1.98
N CYS A 68 30.50 16.88 1.59
CA CYS A 68 31.00 15.99 0.54
C CYS A 68 30.91 16.62 -0.87
N VAL A 69 29.90 17.45 -1.16
CA VAL A 69 29.82 18.21 -2.40
C VAL A 69 30.97 19.22 -2.51
N ASP A 70 31.23 19.97 -1.44
CA ASP A 70 32.29 20.98 -1.40
C ASP A 70 33.68 20.35 -1.59
N ASN A 71 33.84 19.04 -1.24
CA ASN A 71 35.07 18.28 -1.35
C ASN A 71 35.00 17.14 -2.37
N PHE A 72 34.10 17.25 -3.35
CA PHE A 72 33.83 16.17 -4.30
C PHE A 72 35.06 15.69 -5.03
N GLU A 73 35.85 16.59 -5.61
CA GLU A 73 37.06 16.24 -6.39
C GLU A 73 38.06 15.46 -5.56
N TYR A 74 38.28 15.90 -4.32
CA TYR A 74 39.18 15.19 -3.38
C TYR A 74 38.65 13.80 -3.08
N LEU A 75 37.43 13.65 -2.65
CA LEU A 75 36.80 12.36 -2.32
C LEU A 75 36.72 11.44 -3.54
N ASN A 76 36.39 12.01 -4.68
CA ASN A 76 36.26 11.26 -5.92
C ASN A 76 37.62 10.79 -6.49
N SER A 77 38.72 11.31 -6.01
CA SER A 77 40.07 10.85 -6.42
C SER A 77 40.42 9.45 -5.88
N PHE A 78 39.74 8.94 -4.85
CA PHE A 78 39.97 7.60 -4.31
C PHE A 78 39.19 6.54 -5.12
N GLU A 79 39.71 5.31 -5.18
CA GLU A 79 39.04 4.20 -5.88
C GLU A 79 37.77 3.75 -5.16
N LYS A 80 37.83 3.70 -3.81
CA LYS A 80 36.74 3.28 -2.92
C LYS A 80 36.49 4.34 -1.84
N ILE A 81 35.23 4.64 -1.56
CA ILE A 81 34.81 5.50 -0.45
C ILE A 81 34.01 4.64 0.53
N VAL A 82 34.46 4.53 1.77
CA VAL A 82 33.73 3.84 2.84
C VAL A 82 33.04 4.91 3.69
N VAL A 83 31.73 4.85 3.79
CA VAL A 83 30.92 5.79 4.60
C VAL A 83 30.46 5.06 5.85
N CYS A 84 30.91 5.54 7.01
CA CYS A 84 30.64 5.00 8.33
C CYS A 84 30.07 6.10 9.22
N MET A 85 28.77 6.37 9.06
CA MET A 85 28.02 7.33 9.89
C MET A 85 27.44 6.63 11.11
N ASP A 86 26.97 7.40 12.09
CA ASP A 86 26.33 6.87 13.29
C ASP A 86 25.14 5.97 12.92
N ASN A 87 24.92 4.93 13.72
CA ASN A 87 23.90 3.92 13.45
C ASN A 87 22.51 4.36 13.97
N ASP A 88 22.16 5.62 13.71
CA ASP A 88 20.86 6.22 13.96
C ASP A 88 20.19 6.67 12.64
N GLU A 89 18.95 7.12 12.70
CA GLU A 89 18.18 7.53 11.52
C GLU A 89 18.83 8.71 10.75
N PRO A 90 19.28 9.81 11.41
CA PRO A 90 19.99 10.89 10.75
C PRO A 90 21.29 10.44 10.06
N GLY A 91 22.10 9.62 10.73
CA GLY A 91 23.35 9.09 10.19
C GLY A 91 23.13 8.21 8.96
N GLN A 92 22.15 7.31 9.00
CA GLN A 92 21.80 6.46 7.85
C GLN A 92 21.29 7.28 6.66
N LYS A 93 20.49 8.30 6.91
CA LYS A 93 20.02 9.22 5.85
C LYS A 93 21.19 9.99 5.24
N ALA A 94 22.13 10.46 6.06
CA ALA A 94 23.35 11.14 5.60
C ALA A 94 24.22 10.20 4.75
N ALA A 95 24.43 8.95 5.19
CA ALA A 95 25.19 7.95 4.43
C ALA A 95 24.59 7.71 3.04
N ASN A 96 23.28 7.55 2.93
CA ASN A 96 22.59 7.39 1.66
C ASN A 96 22.72 8.63 0.76
N GLN A 97 22.62 9.83 1.33
CA GLN A 97 22.79 11.09 0.59
C GLN A 97 24.22 11.28 0.07
N ILE A 98 25.23 10.90 0.86
CA ILE A 98 26.65 10.90 0.42
C ILE A 98 26.82 9.92 -0.73
N ALA A 99 26.30 8.70 -0.59
CA ALA A 99 26.49 7.65 -1.58
C ALA A 99 25.93 8.02 -2.96
N GLN A 100 24.82 8.76 -3.01
CA GLN A 100 24.20 9.24 -4.24
C GLN A 100 25.01 10.31 -5.00
N LEU A 101 26.05 10.87 -4.38
CA LEU A 101 26.91 11.87 -5.03
C LEU A 101 27.92 11.25 -5.99
N PHE A 102 28.26 9.98 -5.79
CA PHE A 102 29.35 9.31 -6.50
C PHE A 102 28.85 8.26 -7.48
N ALA A 103 29.74 7.81 -8.34
CA ALA A 103 29.43 6.78 -9.32
C ALA A 103 28.97 5.47 -8.64
N PRO A 104 28.03 4.73 -9.24
CA PRO A 104 27.59 3.43 -8.73
C PRO A 104 28.77 2.48 -8.47
N GLY A 105 28.73 1.79 -7.32
CA GLY A 105 29.78 0.85 -6.91
C GLY A 105 31.00 1.48 -6.23
N LYS A 106 31.13 2.80 -6.23
CA LYS A 106 32.28 3.50 -5.62
C LYS A 106 32.13 3.67 -4.12
N VAL A 107 30.92 3.88 -3.63
CA VAL A 107 30.64 4.08 -2.21
C VAL A 107 30.20 2.77 -1.58
N HIS A 108 30.77 2.47 -0.44
CA HIS A 108 30.43 1.34 0.42
C HIS A 108 29.94 1.86 1.76
N ILE A 109 28.78 1.39 2.23
CA ILE A 109 28.24 1.81 3.52
C ILE A 109 28.65 0.78 4.57
N LEU A 110 29.44 1.22 5.55
CA LEU A 110 29.83 0.44 6.70
C LEU A 110 28.84 0.67 7.84
N LYS A 111 28.11 -0.37 8.18
CA LYS A 111 27.25 -0.42 9.37
C LYS A 111 27.95 -1.26 10.43
N LEU A 112 28.40 -0.61 11.47
CA LEU A 112 29.08 -1.28 12.57
C LEU A 112 28.09 -2.14 13.37
N ALA A 113 28.50 -3.35 13.73
CA ALA A 113 27.69 -4.22 14.57
C ALA A 113 27.52 -3.62 15.99
N LYS A 114 26.36 -3.84 16.60
CA LYS A 114 26.14 -3.46 18.00
C LYS A 114 26.74 -4.53 18.93
N ILE A 115 27.93 -4.29 19.43
CA ILE A 115 28.62 -5.17 20.38
C ILE A 115 28.38 -4.63 21.77
N GLU A 116 27.95 -5.48 22.71
CA GLU A 116 27.76 -5.09 24.10
C GLU A 116 29.13 -4.80 24.74
N ILE A 117 29.27 -3.58 25.28
CA ILE A 117 30.55 -3.08 25.85
C ILE A 117 30.48 -2.78 27.35
N GLY A 118 29.35 -3.06 27.98
CA GLY A 118 29.12 -2.85 29.40
C GLY A 118 27.63 -2.58 29.71
N LYS A 119 27.40 -2.15 30.94
CA LYS A 119 26.07 -1.79 31.42
C LYS A 119 26.04 -0.38 31.98
N ASP A 120 24.91 0.29 31.89
CA ASP A 120 24.69 1.60 32.49
C ASP A 120 24.36 1.49 34.00
N LYS A 121 24.05 2.62 34.62
CA LYS A 121 23.73 2.69 36.07
C LYS A 121 22.42 1.97 36.42
N ASP A 122 21.58 1.73 35.44
CA ASP A 122 20.26 1.10 35.56
C ASP A 122 20.29 -0.37 35.07
N ASP A 123 21.51 -0.95 34.93
CA ASP A 123 21.79 -2.33 34.48
C ASP A 123 21.39 -2.62 33.01
N ASN A 124 21.15 -1.57 32.19
CA ASN A 124 20.85 -1.75 30.78
C ASN A 124 22.14 -1.93 29.97
N PRO A 125 22.16 -2.81 28.96
CA PRO A 125 23.34 -3.03 28.14
C PRO A 125 23.73 -1.79 27.33
N ILE A 126 25.03 -1.45 27.32
CA ILE A 126 25.58 -0.40 26.46
C ILE A 126 26.24 -1.09 25.26
N TYR A 127 25.94 -0.58 24.07
CA TYR A 127 26.47 -1.11 22.81
C TYR A 127 27.38 -0.11 22.12
N THR A 128 28.30 -0.64 21.29
CA THR A 128 29.14 0.17 20.39
C THR A 128 28.26 0.98 19.42
N LYS A 129 28.68 2.22 19.12
CA LYS A 129 27.94 3.14 18.22
C LYS A 129 28.76 3.59 17.02
N ASP A 130 30.05 3.77 17.23
CA ASP A 130 30.98 4.48 16.34
C ASP A 130 32.38 3.85 16.33
N PRO A 131 33.29 4.25 15.43
CA PRO A 131 34.67 3.77 15.40
C PRO A 131 35.43 4.03 16.67
N ASN A 132 35.15 5.12 17.39
CA ASN A 132 35.84 5.46 18.62
C ASN A 132 35.53 4.43 19.74
N ASP A 133 34.29 3.97 19.84
CA ASP A 133 33.91 2.90 20.77
C ASP A 133 34.64 1.60 20.46
N TYR A 134 34.79 1.24 19.18
CA TYR A 134 35.56 0.05 18.77
C TYR A 134 37.04 0.15 19.18
N LEU A 135 37.66 1.33 18.97
CA LEU A 135 39.05 1.55 19.37
C LEU A 135 39.23 1.45 20.89
N LEU A 136 38.37 2.11 21.65
CA LEU A 136 38.42 2.14 23.12
C LEU A 136 38.21 0.75 23.75
N LYS A 137 37.61 -0.16 23.05
CA LYS A 137 37.29 -1.52 23.51
C LYS A 137 38.22 -2.59 22.93
N GLY A 138 39.22 -2.20 22.13
CA GLY A 138 40.19 -3.14 21.54
C GLY A 138 39.55 -4.07 20.50
N LEU A 139 38.57 -3.58 19.72
CA LEU A 139 37.84 -4.33 18.71
C LEU A 139 38.38 -4.05 17.29
N GLU A 140 39.71 -3.94 17.15
CA GLU A 140 40.34 -3.61 15.85
C GLU A 140 40.07 -4.68 14.78
N LYS A 141 40.09 -5.96 15.19
CA LYS A 141 39.88 -7.08 14.24
C LYS A 141 38.48 -7.08 13.69
N GLU A 142 37.48 -6.84 14.54
CA GLU A 142 36.09 -6.74 14.20
C GLU A 142 35.86 -5.59 13.24
N TYR A 143 36.37 -4.39 13.57
CA TYR A 143 36.25 -3.22 12.70
C TYR A 143 36.87 -3.44 11.32
N VAL A 144 38.12 -3.93 11.26
CA VAL A 144 38.80 -4.19 9.98
C VAL A 144 38.04 -5.19 9.14
N ASN A 145 37.49 -6.23 9.76
CA ASN A 145 36.72 -7.26 9.05
C ASN A 145 35.45 -6.68 8.45
N GLU A 146 34.71 -5.87 9.22
CA GLU A 146 33.53 -5.17 8.76
C GLU A 146 33.84 -4.13 7.67
N TRP A 147 34.95 -3.38 7.84
CA TRP A 147 35.41 -2.38 6.89
C TRP A 147 35.72 -2.97 5.51
N PHE A 148 36.42 -4.09 5.44
CA PHE A 148 36.72 -4.76 4.17
C PHE A 148 35.50 -5.39 3.54
N ARG A 149 34.53 -5.87 4.34
CA ARG A 149 33.29 -6.50 3.90
C ARG A 149 32.16 -5.51 3.66
N ALA A 150 32.36 -4.22 3.94
CA ALA A 150 31.34 -3.22 3.71
C ALA A 150 30.78 -3.34 2.29
N PRO A 151 29.46 -3.56 2.10
CA PRO A 151 28.86 -3.74 0.80
C PRO A 151 28.83 -2.43 0.01
N PRO A 152 28.88 -2.48 -1.33
CA PRO A 152 28.62 -1.30 -2.14
C PRO A 152 27.22 -0.78 -1.86
N TYR A 153 27.08 0.55 -1.89
CA TYR A 153 25.78 1.19 -1.75
C TYR A 153 24.83 0.73 -2.85
N MET A 154 23.68 0.29 -2.44
CA MET A 154 22.56 -0.05 -3.32
C MET A 154 21.42 0.93 -3.07
N PRO A 155 20.91 1.63 -4.08
CA PRO A 155 19.73 2.47 -3.94
C PRO A 155 18.51 1.68 -3.44
N ASP A 156 17.62 2.36 -2.74
CA ASP A 156 16.39 1.76 -2.25
C ASP A 156 15.64 1.03 -3.39
N GLY A 157 15.17 -0.17 -3.09
CA GLY A 157 14.47 -1.03 -4.06
C GLY A 157 15.36 -1.92 -4.91
N LEU A 158 16.70 -1.78 -4.87
CA LEU A 158 17.62 -2.70 -5.50
C LEU A 158 18.21 -3.67 -4.45
N LYS A 159 18.15 -4.97 -4.74
CA LYS A 159 18.75 -6.05 -3.94
C LYS A 159 19.52 -7.00 -4.84
N LEU A 160 20.62 -7.56 -4.34
CA LEU A 160 21.33 -8.64 -5.04
C LEU A 160 20.53 -9.93 -4.90
N GLY A 161 20.35 -10.70 -5.98
CA GLY A 161 19.67 -11.99 -5.92
C GLY A 161 20.37 -13.05 -5.05
N THR A 162 21.58 -12.75 -4.58
CA THR A 162 22.37 -13.58 -3.66
C THR A 162 22.19 -13.19 -2.19
N ASP A 163 21.40 -12.15 -1.88
CA ASP A 163 21.17 -11.74 -0.51
C ASP A 163 20.38 -12.83 0.22
N VAL A 164 20.93 -13.28 1.35
CA VAL A 164 20.31 -14.34 2.16
C VAL A 164 18.92 -13.95 2.64
N ASP A 165 18.74 -12.67 2.96
CA ASP A 165 17.46 -12.12 3.41
C ASP A 165 16.34 -12.29 2.39
N LEU A 166 16.66 -12.33 1.08
CA LEU A 166 15.65 -12.57 0.02
C LEU A 166 15.08 -13.98 0.09
N LEU A 167 15.89 -14.97 0.41
CA LEU A 167 15.41 -16.34 0.59
C LEU A 167 14.51 -16.44 1.82
N ASP A 168 14.90 -15.80 2.92
CA ASP A 168 14.09 -15.76 4.13
C ASP A 168 12.78 -15.01 3.90
N GLU A 169 12.78 -13.91 3.14
CA GLU A 169 11.56 -13.22 2.72
C GLU A 169 10.62 -14.14 1.92
N ILE A 170 11.16 -15.00 1.03
CA ILE A 170 10.36 -15.94 0.24
C ILE A 170 9.78 -17.06 1.12
N ILE A 171 10.62 -17.66 1.98
CA ILE A 171 10.21 -18.79 2.83
C ILE A 171 9.18 -18.35 3.88
N ASN A 172 9.36 -17.17 4.46
CA ASN A 172 8.50 -16.63 5.50
C ASN A 172 7.38 -15.72 4.97
N TYR A 173 7.21 -15.66 3.62
CA TYR A 173 6.13 -14.87 3.03
C TYR A 173 4.77 -15.35 3.52
N LYS A 174 4.01 -14.43 4.06
CA LYS A 174 2.61 -14.68 4.43
C LYS A 174 1.70 -14.17 3.32
N GLU A 175 0.85 -15.06 2.81
CA GLU A 175 -0.17 -14.66 1.85
C GLU A 175 -1.02 -13.52 2.42
N PRO A 176 -1.37 -12.51 1.58
CA PRO A 176 -2.27 -11.46 2.01
C PRO A 176 -3.61 -12.03 2.47
N GLU A 177 -4.13 -11.45 3.53
CA GLU A 177 -5.45 -11.79 4.05
C GLU A 177 -6.52 -11.55 2.98
N CYS A 178 -7.54 -12.39 2.95
CA CYS A 178 -8.63 -12.30 1.98
C CYS A 178 -9.97 -12.60 2.64
N ILE A 179 -11.01 -11.93 2.16
CA ILE A 179 -12.40 -12.21 2.54
C ILE A 179 -13.13 -12.68 1.28
N PRO A 180 -13.92 -13.75 1.36
CA PRO A 180 -14.64 -14.23 0.17
C PRO A 180 -15.66 -13.21 -0.33
N TYR A 181 -15.78 -13.13 -1.66
CA TYR A 181 -16.93 -12.49 -2.29
C TYR A 181 -18.21 -13.26 -1.94
N PRO A 182 -19.40 -12.63 -1.99
CA PRO A 182 -20.68 -13.33 -1.76
C PRO A 182 -20.98 -14.42 -2.79
N TRP A 183 -20.27 -14.44 -3.92
CA TRP A 183 -20.47 -15.37 -5.03
C TRP A 183 -19.29 -16.33 -5.19
N ALA A 184 -19.60 -17.64 -5.18
CA ALA A 184 -18.61 -18.72 -5.19
C ALA A 184 -17.77 -18.72 -6.48
N GLY A 185 -18.38 -18.43 -7.64
CA GLY A 185 -17.67 -18.42 -8.92
C GLY A 185 -16.60 -17.34 -9.01
N LEU A 186 -16.79 -16.17 -8.37
CA LEU A 186 -15.72 -15.17 -8.26
C LEU A 186 -14.58 -15.67 -7.38
N ASN A 187 -14.90 -16.33 -6.27
CA ASN A 187 -13.88 -16.85 -5.34
C ASN A 187 -13.01 -17.92 -5.98
N GLN A 188 -13.57 -18.77 -6.86
CA GLN A 188 -12.79 -19.78 -7.60
C GLN A 188 -11.73 -19.18 -8.53
N LYS A 189 -11.93 -17.93 -9.00
CA LYS A 189 -11.00 -17.25 -9.90
C LYS A 189 -10.11 -16.25 -9.20
N LEU A 190 -10.67 -15.45 -8.27
CA LEU A 190 -10.01 -14.32 -7.63
C LEU A 190 -9.40 -14.64 -6.26
N TYR A 191 -9.80 -15.78 -5.65
CA TYR A 191 -9.40 -16.15 -4.28
C TYR A 191 -9.81 -15.14 -3.19
N GLY A 192 -10.96 -14.47 -3.39
CA GLY A 192 -11.51 -13.48 -2.45
C GLY A 192 -11.01 -12.05 -2.67
N ILE A 193 -11.45 -11.16 -1.79
CA ILE A 193 -11.04 -9.76 -1.71
C ILE A 193 -9.77 -9.72 -0.86
N ARG A 194 -8.62 -9.51 -1.50
CA ARG A 194 -7.30 -9.63 -0.87
C ARG A 194 -6.74 -8.26 -0.51
N LEU A 195 -6.09 -8.17 0.65
CA LEU A 195 -5.35 -6.96 1.02
C LEU A 195 -4.23 -6.67 0.00
N SER A 196 -3.85 -5.40 -0.11
CA SER A 196 -2.87 -4.88 -1.06
C SER A 196 -3.28 -4.99 -2.54
N GLU A 197 -4.56 -5.26 -2.81
CA GLU A 197 -5.10 -5.36 -4.16
C GLU A 197 -6.12 -4.27 -4.48
N LEU A 198 -6.11 -3.85 -5.75
CA LEU A 198 -7.13 -3.05 -6.39
C LEU A 198 -7.94 -3.95 -7.32
N THR A 199 -9.22 -4.12 -7.05
CA THR A 199 -10.18 -4.84 -7.90
C THR A 199 -11.13 -3.86 -8.54
N LEU A 200 -11.25 -3.91 -9.86
CA LEU A 200 -12.16 -3.08 -10.64
C LEU A 200 -13.31 -3.92 -11.18
N PHE A 201 -14.53 -3.42 -10.98
CA PHE A 201 -15.72 -3.90 -11.64
C PHE A 201 -16.12 -2.93 -12.75
N THR A 202 -16.18 -3.42 -13.98
CA THR A 202 -16.55 -2.65 -15.16
C THR A 202 -17.98 -2.99 -15.57
N ALA A 203 -18.80 -1.98 -15.77
CA ALA A 203 -20.21 -2.18 -16.11
C ALA A 203 -20.81 -1.01 -16.87
N ASP A 204 -21.78 -1.27 -17.76
CA ASP A 204 -22.58 -0.24 -18.39
C ASP A 204 -23.57 0.42 -17.40
N THR A 205 -24.12 1.56 -17.77
CA THR A 205 -25.13 2.26 -16.98
C THR A 205 -26.40 1.42 -16.84
N GLY A 206 -27.00 1.39 -15.64
CA GLY A 206 -28.28 0.73 -15.36
C GLY A 206 -28.20 -0.80 -15.22
N ILE A 207 -27.01 -1.36 -14.94
CA ILE A 207 -26.83 -2.81 -14.67
C ILE A 207 -27.05 -3.15 -13.18
N GLY A 208 -27.20 -2.15 -12.30
CA GLY A 208 -27.35 -2.38 -10.86
C GLY A 208 -26.02 -2.41 -10.10
N LYS A 209 -25.01 -1.63 -10.56
CA LYS A 209 -23.69 -1.55 -9.95
C LYS A 209 -23.71 -1.26 -8.45
N THR A 210 -24.50 -0.28 -8.04
CA THR A 210 -24.63 0.13 -6.64
C THR A 210 -25.20 -1.01 -5.77
N THR A 211 -26.21 -1.74 -6.28
CA THR A 211 -26.75 -2.92 -5.59
C THR A 211 -25.67 -4.01 -5.46
N PHE A 212 -24.90 -4.22 -6.52
CA PHE A 212 -23.77 -5.16 -6.53
C PHE A 212 -22.72 -4.78 -5.49
N MET A 213 -22.35 -3.51 -5.40
CA MET A 213 -21.36 -3.05 -4.39
C MET A 213 -21.89 -3.21 -2.98
N LYS A 214 -23.18 -2.93 -2.75
CA LYS A 214 -23.85 -3.12 -1.46
C LYS A 214 -23.85 -4.59 -0.99
N GLU A 215 -23.98 -5.56 -1.88
CA GLU A 215 -23.84 -6.99 -1.54
C GLU A 215 -22.41 -7.32 -1.07
N ILE A 216 -21.39 -6.76 -1.73
CA ILE A 216 -19.99 -6.92 -1.30
C ILE A 216 -19.77 -6.28 0.08
N GLU A 217 -20.26 -5.05 0.27
CA GLU A 217 -20.17 -4.33 1.55
C GLU A 217 -20.83 -5.10 2.69
N TYR A 218 -22.04 -5.62 2.43
CA TYR A 218 -22.76 -6.43 3.40
C TYR A 218 -22.01 -7.72 3.73
N ALA A 219 -21.47 -8.43 2.74
CA ALA A 219 -20.69 -9.64 2.95
C ALA A 219 -19.42 -9.36 3.79
N LEU A 220 -18.72 -8.24 3.53
CA LEU A 220 -17.58 -7.80 4.34
C LEU A 220 -17.98 -7.55 5.79
N LEU A 221 -19.13 -6.89 6.04
CA LEU A 221 -19.61 -6.63 7.40
C LEU A 221 -20.02 -7.90 8.14
N GLN A 222 -20.51 -8.91 7.46
CA GLN A 222 -20.90 -10.19 8.04
C GLN A 222 -19.72 -11.14 8.27
N SER A 223 -18.55 -10.87 7.68
CA SER A 223 -17.36 -11.70 7.85
C SER A 223 -16.94 -11.77 9.32
N GLU A 224 -16.94 -12.98 9.88
CA GLU A 224 -16.46 -13.24 11.24
C GLU A 224 -14.96 -12.93 11.35
N GLU A 225 -14.19 -13.21 10.29
CA GLU A 225 -12.76 -12.93 10.25
C GLU A 225 -12.47 -11.43 10.38
N LEU A 226 -13.26 -10.55 9.72
CA LEU A 226 -13.13 -9.11 9.91
C LEU A 226 -13.53 -8.68 11.33
N LYS A 227 -14.55 -9.33 11.92
CA LYS A 227 -15.00 -9.03 13.28
C LYS A 227 -13.92 -9.37 14.30
N GLU A 228 -13.34 -10.55 14.21
CA GLU A 228 -12.29 -11.03 15.12
C GLU A 228 -11.04 -10.15 15.07
N ARG A 229 -10.67 -9.67 13.88
CA ARG A 229 -9.51 -8.79 13.66
C ARG A 229 -9.77 -7.32 14.00
N GLY A 230 -11.03 -6.95 14.23
CA GLY A 230 -11.42 -5.56 14.45
C GLY A 230 -11.25 -4.66 13.22
N TYR A 231 -11.25 -5.21 12.01
CA TYR A 231 -11.09 -4.46 10.78
C TYR A 231 -12.40 -3.77 10.38
N GLY A 232 -12.28 -2.50 9.97
CA GLY A 232 -13.38 -1.72 9.45
C GLY A 232 -13.49 -1.76 7.93
N VAL A 233 -14.67 -1.36 7.45
CA VAL A 233 -15.01 -1.18 6.03
C VAL A 233 -15.36 0.28 5.77
N GLY A 234 -14.76 0.88 4.76
CA GLY A 234 -15.05 2.25 4.33
C GLY A 234 -15.91 2.26 3.08
N PHE A 235 -17.02 2.98 3.11
CA PHE A 235 -17.95 3.14 1.98
C PHE A 235 -17.81 4.54 1.39
N LEU A 236 -17.44 4.61 0.11
CA LEU A 236 -17.35 5.84 -0.66
C LEU A 236 -18.34 5.77 -1.84
N HIS A 237 -19.63 6.04 -1.58
CA HIS A 237 -20.63 6.19 -2.61
C HIS A 237 -20.70 7.65 -3.05
N LEU A 238 -20.28 7.93 -4.28
CA LEU A 238 -20.17 9.30 -4.79
C LEU A 238 -21.42 9.77 -5.54
N GLU A 239 -22.34 8.85 -5.87
CA GLU A 239 -23.60 9.16 -6.58
C GLU A 239 -24.81 9.21 -5.67
N GLU A 240 -24.77 8.58 -4.50
CA GLU A 240 -25.95 8.49 -3.65
C GLU A 240 -25.71 9.09 -2.25
N PRO A 241 -26.78 9.64 -1.63
CA PRO A 241 -26.69 10.11 -0.25
C PRO A 241 -26.40 8.96 0.73
N LYS A 242 -25.69 9.24 1.83
CA LYS A 242 -25.39 8.24 2.89
C LYS A 242 -26.64 7.48 3.36
N ARG A 243 -27.79 8.13 3.37
CA ARG A 243 -29.08 7.51 3.78
C ARG A 243 -29.41 6.32 2.89
N GLU A 244 -29.26 6.45 1.58
CA GLU A 244 -29.57 5.39 0.61
C GLU A 244 -28.57 4.23 0.71
N THR A 245 -27.29 4.55 0.92
CA THR A 245 -26.25 3.54 1.18
C THR A 245 -26.58 2.72 2.44
N LEU A 246 -26.86 3.38 3.56
CA LEU A 246 -27.17 2.69 4.81
C LEU A 246 -28.48 1.94 4.73
N LEU A 247 -29.53 2.51 4.14
CA LEU A 247 -30.81 1.83 3.92
C LEU A 247 -30.63 0.56 3.07
N GLY A 248 -29.73 0.60 2.08
CA GLY A 248 -29.37 -0.57 1.28
C GLY A 248 -28.81 -1.72 2.13
N MET A 249 -27.95 -1.44 3.12
CA MET A 249 -27.45 -2.46 4.03
C MET A 249 -28.57 -3.11 4.85
N LEU A 250 -29.51 -2.30 5.36
CA LEU A 250 -30.66 -2.79 6.10
C LEU A 250 -31.62 -3.58 5.20
N SER A 251 -31.76 -3.18 3.94
CA SER A 251 -32.54 -3.91 2.92
C SER A 251 -32.00 -5.32 2.70
N ILE A 252 -30.70 -5.44 2.51
CA ILE A 252 -30.01 -6.72 2.30
C ILE A 252 -30.16 -7.60 3.54
N HIS A 253 -29.99 -7.03 4.74
CA HIS A 253 -30.10 -7.77 6.01
C HIS A 253 -31.49 -8.37 6.22
N HIS A 254 -32.53 -7.67 5.88
CA HIS A 254 -33.91 -8.13 6.02
C HIS A 254 -34.46 -8.85 4.80
N ASN A 255 -33.71 -8.96 3.69
CA ASN A 255 -34.20 -9.46 2.40
C ASN A 255 -35.47 -8.73 1.94
N LYS A 256 -35.46 -7.39 2.06
CA LYS A 256 -36.61 -6.54 1.68
C LYS A 256 -36.13 -5.30 0.94
N PRO A 257 -36.68 -4.98 -0.24
CA PRO A 257 -36.27 -3.83 -1.04
C PRO A 257 -36.79 -2.50 -0.47
N TYR A 258 -36.27 -2.04 0.66
CA TYR A 258 -36.72 -0.83 1.37
C TYR A 258 -36.61 0.47 0.59
N HIS A 259 -35.90 0.47 -0.52
CA HIS A 259 -35.85 1.60 -1.44
C HIS A 259 -37.20 1.78 -2.19
N LEU A 260 -38.00 0.73 -2.32
CA LEU A 260 -39.31 0.80 -2.95
C LEU A 260 -40.36 1.44 -2.01
N PRO A 261 -41.20 2.34 -2.51
CA PRO A 261 -42.25 3.00 -1.69
C PRO A 261 -43.23 2.03 -1.07
N ASP A 262 -43.57 0.97 -1.79
CA ASP A 262 -44.60 -0.02 -1.40
C ASP A 262 -44.09 -1.08 -0.42
N THR A 263 -42.75 -1.13 -0.17
CA THR A 263 -42.20 -2.06 0.79
C THR A 263 -42.46 -1.59 2.22
N PRO A 264 -43.18 -2.38 3.05
CA PRO A 264 -43.43 -2.02 4.43
C PRO A 264 -42.14 -1.91 5.23
N LYS A 265 -41.97 -0.81 5.96
CA LYS A 265 -40.80 -0.56 6.82
C LYS A 265 -41.24 0.13 8.11
N SER A 266 -41.06 -0.56 9.23
CA SER A 266 -41.32 0.01 10.53
C SER A 266 -40.03 0.64 11.10
N ALA A 267 -40.17 1.69 11.91
CA ALA A 267 -39.03 2.28 12.63
C ALA A 267 -38.36 1.26 13.56
N GLU A 268 -39.12 0.34 14.13
CA GLU A 268 -38.63 -0.72 15.01
C GLU A 268 -37.73 -1.71 14.27
N ASP A 269 -38.19 -2.20 13.10
CA ASP A 269 -37.40 -3.12 12.26
C ASP A 269 -36.11 -2.47 11.76
N LEU A 270 -36.17 -1.22 11.30
CA LEU A 270 -35.01 -0.48 10.86
C LEU A 270 -33.99 -0.24 12.01
N THR A 271 -34.50 0.05 13.22
CA THR A 271 -33.64 0.24 14.40
C THR A 271 -32.95 -1.07 14.80
N ARG A 272 -33.66 -2.20 14.74
CA ARG A 272 -33.09 -3.52 15.03
C ARG A 272 -31.99 -3.86 14.01
N ALA A 273 -32.27 -3.78 12.72
CA ALA A 273 -31.31 -4.04 11.67
C ALA A 273 -30.09 -3.11 11.76
N TYR A 274 -30.31 -1.83 12.06
CA TYR A 274 -29.20 -0.87 12.26
C TYR A 274 -28.25 -1.32 13.37
N LYS A 275 -28.76 -1.73 14.53
CA LYS A 275 -27.95 -2.21 15.63
C LYS A 275 -27.19 -3.48 15.29
N GLU A 276 -27.79 -4.40 14.54
CA GLU A 276 -27.19 -5.68 14.18
C GLU A 276 -26.09 -5.51 13.13
N VAL A 277 -26.25 -4.60 12.17
CA VAL A 277 -25.36 -4.47 11.01
C VAL A 277 -24.37 -3.31 11.14
N LEU A 278 -24.81 -2.14 11.59
CA LEU A 278 -24.07 -0.88 11.46
C LEU A 278 -23.54 -0.32 12.80
N ASP A 279 -24.20 -0.64 13.93
CA ASP A 279 -23.83 -0.09 15.24
C ASP A 279 -22.65 -0.85 15.89
N ASN A 280 -21.51 -0.91 15.19
CA ASN A 280 -20.36 -1.69 15.62
C ASN A 280 -18.99 -1.01 15.44
N LYS A 281 -18.95 0.30 15.14
CA LYS A 281 -17.75 1.12 14.89
C LYS A 281 -16.83 0.62 13.77
N ARG A 282 -17.24 -0.40 13.01
CA ARG A 282 -16.45 -0.94 11.89
C ARG A 282 -16.83 -0.35 10.54
N VAL A 283 -17.87 0.48 10.48
CA VAL A 283 -18.36 1.11 9.26
C VAL A 283 -18.00 2.59 9.27
N VAL A 284 -17.33 3.03 8.23
CA VAL A 284 -17.06 4.45 7.98
C VAL A 284 -17.67 4.82 6.63
N VAL A 285 -18.69 5.67 6.64
CA VAL A 285 -19.40 6.10 5.42
C VAL A 285 -18.99 7.51 5.05
N TYR A 286 -18.61 7.72 3.80
CA TYR A 286 -18.39 9.05 3.26
C TYR A 286 -19.73 9.66 2.85
N ASP A 287 -20.10 10.76 3.51
CA ASP A 287 -21.23 11.59 3.12
C ASP A 287 -20.74 12.60 2.09
N HIS A 288 -21.14 12.40 0.85
CA HIS A 288 -20.63 13.16 -0.28
C HIS A 288 -21.24 14.58 -0.32
N PHE A 289 -20.53 15.54 0.27
CA PHE A 289 -20.75 16.96 0.06
C PHE A 289 -19.39 17.64 -0.14
N GLY A 290 -19.04 17.99 -1.37
CA GLY A 290 -17.81 18.73 -1.63
C GLY A 290 -17.05 18.29 -2.87
N SER A 291 -15.77 18.65 -2.93
CA SER A 291 -14.89 18.40 -4.06
C SER A 291 -14.63 16.90 -4.29
N ASN A 292 -14.75 16.49 -5.53
CA ASN A 292 -14.34 15.18 -6.05
C ASN A 292 -12.87 15.14 -6.49
N GLU A 293 -12.06 16.10 -6.07
CA GLU A 293 -10.64 16.10 -6.40
C GLU A 293 -9.95 14.83 -5.92
N ILE A 294 -9.09 14.29 -6.78
CA ILE A 294 -8.36 13.04 -6.56
C ILE A 294 -7.67 13.02 -5.20
N ASP A 295 -6.93 14.07 -4.88
CA ASP A 295 -6.16 14.12 -3.62
C ASP A 295 -7.06 14.21 -2.38
N THR A 296 -8.24 14.83 -2.52
CA THR A 296 -9.26 14.87 -1.46
C THR A 296 -9.81 13.47 -1.17
N ILE A 297 -10.16 12.70 -2.20
CA ILE A 297 -10.64 11.31 -2.04
C ILE A 297 -9.55 10.43 -1.42
N LEU A 298 -8.32 10.53 -1.90
CA LEU A 298 -7.20 9.78 -1.33
C LEU A 298 -6.92 10.13 0.14
N ALA A 299 -7.05 11.41 0.52
CA ALA A 299 -6.94 11.83 1.91
C ALA A 299 -8.04 11.23 2.79
N LYS A 300 -9.28 11.16 2.29
CA LYS A 300 -10.39 10.49 3.01
C LYS A 300 -10.15 9.00 3.19
N ILE A 301 -9.64 8.32 2.17
CA ILE A 301 -9.27 6.90 2.29
C ILE A 301 -8.18 6.72 3.36
N ARG A 302 -7.14 7.56 3.37
CA ARG A 302 -6.11 7.51 4.44
C ARG A 302 -6.70 7.72 5.83
N HIS A 303 -7.67 8.62 5.95
CA HIS A 303 -8.35 8.85 7.23
C HIS A 303 -9.21 7.64 7.65
N MET A 304 -9.94 7.02 6.72
CA MET A 304 -10.67 5.76 6.99
C MET A 304 -9.73 4.65 7.47
N VAL A 305 -8.55 4.53 6.86
CA VAL A 305 -7.52 3.57 7.29
C VAL A 305 -7.01 3.89 8.70
N ALA A 306 -6.81 5.16 9.04
CA ALA A 306 -6.45 5.58 10.39
C ALA A 306 -7.54 5.26 11.43
N LEU A 307 -8.82 5.19 11.00
CA LEU A 307 -9.95 4.74 11.82
C LEU A 307 -10.09 3.21 11.88
N GLY A 308 -9.19 2.46 11.25
CA GLY A 308 -9.17 0.99 11.29
C GLY A 308 -9.76 0.30 10.06
N CYS A 309 -10.19 1.03 9.03
CA CYS A 309 -10.66 0.40 7.80
C CYS A 309 -9.52 -0.30 7.06
N ARG A 310 -9.75 -1.54 6.63
CA ARG A 310 -8.84 -2.32 5.77
C ARG A 310 -9.43 -2.63 4.40
N TYR A 311 -10.73 -2.55 4.27
CA TYR A 311 -11.49 -2.76 3.05
C TYR A 311 -12.21 -1.47 2.67
N ILE A 312 -12.00 -1.00 1.45
CA ILE A 312 -12.59 0.24 0.93
C ILE A 312 -13.40 -0.10 -0.30
N VAL A 313 -14.67 0.29 -0.30
CA VAL A 313 -15.58 0.12 -1.44
C VAL A 313 -15.89 1.49 -2.02
N LEU A 314 -15.68 1.66 -3.33
CA LEU A 314 -15.79 2.93 -4.03
C LEU A 314 -16.74 2.83 -5.22
N ASP A 315 -17.89 3.49 -5.15
CA ASP A 315 -18.92 3.59 -6.20
C ASP A 315 -19.13 5.06 -6.58
N HIS A 316 -18.70 5.52 -7.77
CA HIS A 316 -17.76 4.94 -8.74
C HIS A 316 -16.66 5.94 -9.13
N LEU A 317 -15.55 5.40 -9.66
CA LEU A 317 -14.35 6.19 -10.01
C LEU A 317 -14.58 7.28 -11.07
N SER A 318 -15.50 7.05 -12.01
CA SER A 318 -15.72 8.00 -13.13
C SER A 318 -16.24 9.37 -12.67
N ILE A 319 -16.87 9.48 -11.48
CA ILE A 319 -17.33 10.77 -10.95
C ILE A 319 -16.16 11.65 -10.53
N ILE A 320 -15.11 11.04 -10.00
CA ILE A 320 -13.93 11.79 -9.52
C ILE A 320 -13.28 12.60 -10.63
N VAL A 321 -13.42 12.13 -11.87
CA VAL A 321 -12.80 12.77 -13.05
C VAL A 321 -13.76 13.64 -13.85
N SER A 322 -15.08 13.49 -13.66
CA SER A 322 -16.09 14.22 -14.45
C SER A 322 -16.21 15.69 -14.10
N ASP A 323 -15.84 16.08 -12.89
CA ASP A 323 -16.02 17.44 -12.36
C ASP A 323 -14.80 18.36 -12.61
N GLN A 324 -13.74 17.85 -13.24
CA GLN A 324 -12.50 18.61 -13.45
C GLN A 324 -12.33 19.03 -14.91
N SER A 325 -11.91 20.28 -15.12
CA SER A 325 -11.49 20.76 -16.43
C SER A 325 -10.18 20.10 -16.84
N GLY A 326 -10.24 19.04 -17.65
CA GLY A 326 -9.04 18.32 -18.12
C GLY A 326 -9.37 17.07 -18.93
N ASP A 327 -8.32 16.35 -19.33
CA ASP A 327 -8.46 15.08 -20.03
C ASP A 327 -8.88 13.97 -19.05
N GLU A 328 -10.16 13.58 -19.09
CA GLU A 328 -10.73 12.51 -18.24
C GLU A 328 -9.88 11.23 -18.24
N ARG A 329 -9.22 10.94 -19.37
CA ARG A 329 -8.33 9.76 -19.51
C ARG A 329 -7.14 9.84 -18.57
N LYS A 330 -6.43 10.97 -18.61
CA LYS A 330 -5.24 11.18 -17.78
C LYS A 330 -5.59 11.16 -16.31
N GLN A 331 -6.71 11.76 -15.95
CA GLN A 331 -7.17 11.79 -14.56
C GLN A 331 -7.57 10.39 -14.06
N LEU A 332 -8.23 9.57 -14.91
CA LEU A 332 -8.59 8.21 -14.56
C LEU A 332 -7.36 7.31 -14.41
N ASP A 333 -6.35 7.50 -15.26
CA ASP A 333 -5.06 6.81 -15.14
C ASP A 333 -4.32 7.22 -13.87
N GLU A 334 -4.32 8.52 -13.57
CA GLU A 334 -3.68 9.07 -12.38
C GLU A 334 -4.30 8.53 -11.09
N ILE A 335 -5.64 8.60 -10.95
CA ILE A 335 -6.31 8.12 -9.75
C ILE A 335 -6.14 6.61 -9.58
N SER A 336 -6.22 5.84 -10.65
CA SER A 336 -6.06 4.39 -10.58
C SER A 336 -4.64 4.00 -10.16
N THR A 337 -3.63 4.72 -10.66
CA THR A 337 -2.23 4.54 -10.27
C THR A 337 -2.02 4.91 -8.80
N LYS A 338 -2.56 6.05 -8.36
CA LYS A 338 -2.49 6.49 -6.96
C LYS A 338 -3.22 5.52 -6.01
N LEU A 339 -4.41 5.02 -6.40
CA LEU A 339 -5.15 4.02 -5.63
C LEU A 339 -4.36 2.71 -5.53
N LYS A 340 -3.78 2.22 -6.63
CA LYS A 340 -2.95 1.03 -6.60
C LYS A 340 -1.74 1.20 -5.68
N SER A 341 -1.06 2.32 -5.74
CA SER A 341 0.04 2.64 -4.83
C SER A 341 -0.43 2.67 -3.37
N LEU A 342 -1.62 3.25 -3.13
CA LEU A 342 -2.21 3.33 -1.80
C LEU A 342 -2.53 1.93 -1.23
N THR A 343 -3.06 1.00 -2.05
CA THR A 343 -3.35 -0.36 -1.61
C THR A 343 -2.10 -1.07 -1.10
N MET A 344 -0.98 -0.89 -1.81
CA MET A 344 0.31 -1.49 -1.43
C MET A 344 0.89 -0.88 -0.15
N ASN A 345 0.93 0.46 -0.10
CA ASN A 345 1.57 1.18 1.01
C ASN A 345 0.82 1.05 2.33
N LEU A 346 -0.51 0.99 2.29
CA LEU A 346 -1.37 0.91 3.48
C LEU A 346 -1.87 -0.51 3.77
N GLN A 347 -1.53 -1.47 2.90
CA GLN A 347 -1.99 -2.86 3.00
C GLN A 347 -3.51 -2.96 3.16
N ILE A 348 -4.23 -2.31 2.24
CA ILE A 348 -5.70 -2.30 2.18
C ILE A 348 -6.20 -2.92 0.90
N ALA A 349 -7.42 -3.45 0.93
CA ALA A 349 -8.16 -3.83 -0.28
C ALA A 349 -9.01 -2.65 -0.76
N VAL A 350 -8.97 -2.36 -2.05
CA VAL A 350 -9.88 -1.41 -2.68
C VAL A 350 -10.68 -2.14 -3.75
N VAL A 351 -12.01 -2.10 -3.61
CA VAL A 351 -12.97 -2.58 -4.61
C VAL A 351 -13.66 -1.37 -5.20
N ALA A 352 -13.56 -1.16 -6.50
CA ALA A 352 -14.11 0.02 -7.15
C ALA A 352 -14.88 -0.33 -8.43
N VAL A 353 -15.87 0.51 -8.78
CA VAL A 353 -16.61 0.42 -10.03
C VAL A 353 -16.14 1.50 -11.00
N ILE A 354 -16.06 1.14 -12.27
CA ILE A 354 -15.83 2.06 -13.38
C ILE A 354 -16.91 1.88 -14.45
N HIS A 355 -17.40 2.99 -15.01
CA HIS A 355 -18.27 2.97 -16.17
C HIS A 355 -17.51 2.62 -17.45
N ILE A 356 -18.11 1.73 -18.25
CA ILE A 356 -17.67 1.46 -19.63
C ILE A 356 -18.47 2.29 -20.63
N ASN A 357 -17.90 2.55 -21.79
CA ASN A 357 -18.60 3.17 -22.91
C ASN A 357 -19.43 2.12 -23.67
N ARG A 358 -20.24 2.59 -24.65
CA ARG A 358 -21.09 1.69 -25.47
C ARG A 358 -20.31 0.65 -26.29
N GLN A 359 -19.01 0.80 -26.43
CA GLN A 359 -18.11 -0.15 -27.11
C GLN A 359 -17.51 -1.18 -26.16
N GLY A 360 -17.93 -1.18 -24.87
CA GLY A 360 -17.43 -2.10 -23.85
C GLY A 360 -16.04 -1.77 -23.32
N GLN A 361 -15.50 -0.62 -23.65
CA GLN A 361 -14.19 -0.16 -23.16
C GLN A 361 -14.42 0.78 -21.96
N VAL A 362 -13.50 0.75 -20.99
CA VAL A 362 -13.46 1.75 -19.92
C VAL A 362 -13.48 3.14 -20.55
N ARG A 363 -14.41 3.99 -20.09
CA ARG A 363 -14.51 5.35 -20.62
C ARG A 363 -13.15 6.03 -20.53
N GLY A 364 -12.54 6.20 -21.68
CA GLY A 364 -11.38 7.05 -21.83
C GLY A 364 -10.03 6.34 -21.83
N SER A 365 -9.75 5.33 -21.02
CA SER A 365 -8.40 4.76 -20.92
C SER A 365 -8.37 3.29 -20.54
N ALA A 366 -7.35 2.56 -21.04
CA ALA A 366 -7.00 1.21 -20.59
C ALA A 366 -6.13 1.22 -19.29
N GLY A 367 -5.71 2.39 -18.83
CA GLY A 367 -4.82 2.54 -17.67
C GLY A 367 -5.33 1.90 -16.40
N PRO A 368 -6.61 2.14 -15.98
CA PRO A 368 -7.18 1.51 -14.79
C PRO A 368 -7.12 -0.01 -14.82
N GLU A 369 -7.42 -0.63 -15.97
CA GLU A 369 -7.33 -2.08 -16.14
C GLU A 369 -5.89 -2.58 -16.08
N GLN A 370 -4.93 -1.80 -16.60
CA GLN A 370 -3.51 -2.18 -16.59
C GLN A 370 -2.92 -2.19 -15.18
N VAL A 371 -3.23 -1.19 -14.34
CA VAL A 371 -2.65 -1.06 -13.00
C VAL A 371 -3.34 -1.92 -11.96
N SER A 372 -4.63 -2.26 -12.12
CA SER A 372 -5.38 -3.07 -11.17
C SER A 372 -4.86 -4.51 -11.09
N ASN A 373 -5.16 -5.18 -9.98
CA ASN A 373 -4.88 -6.60 -9.79
C ASN A 373 -5.91 -7.47 -10.49
N ASN A 374 -7.17 -7.11 -10.34
CA ASN A 374 -8.30 -7.85 -10.87
C ASN A 374 -9.22 -6.91 -11.66
N VAL A 375 -9.79 -7.40 -12.74
CA VAL A 375 -10.84 -6.73 -13.53
C VAL A 375 -11.95 -7.73 -13.77
N VAL A 376 -13.17 -7.35 -13.41
CA VAL A 376 -14.37 -8.14 -13.59
C VAL A 376 -15.39 -7.33 -14.38
N ARG A 377 -15.84 -7.86 -15.49
CA ARG A 377 -16.90 -7.24 -16.30
C ARG A 377 -18.26 -7.78 -15.89
N LEU A 378 -19.21 -6.87 -15.69
CA LEU A 378 -20.62 -7.18 -15.49
C LEU A 378 -21.38 -6.93 -16.79
N THR A 379 -22.09 -7.94 -17.29
CA THR A 379 -22.85 -7.88 -18.53
C THR A 379 -24.29 -8.32 -18.30
N ARG A 380 -25.26 -7.52 -18.74
CA ARG A 380 -26.69 -7.81 -18.61
C ARG A 380 -27.44 -7.33 -19.85
N ASP A 381 -28.32 -8.16 -20.40
CA ASP A 381 -29.21 -7.76 -21.49
C ASP A 381 -30.44 -7.03 -20.94
N LYS A 382 -30.41 -5.71 -20.97
CA LYS A 382 -31.53 -4.85 -20.52
C LYS A 382 -32.73 -4.84 -21.46
N LYS A 383 -32.57 -5.38 -22.68
CA LYS A 383 -33.61 -5.42 -23.71
C LYS A 383 -34.31 -6.78 -23.77
N GLU A 384 -33.86 -7.75 -23.01
CA GLU A 384 -34.50 -9.05 -22.91
C GLU A 384 -35.96 -8.89 -22.47
N ILE A 385 -36.86 -9.55 -23.17
CA ILE A 385 -38.28 -9.47 -22.93
C ILE A 385 -38.67 -10.27 -21.69
N ASP A 386 -38.12 -11.44 -21.57
CA ASP A 386 -38.28 -12.31 -20.41
C ASP A 386 -37.69 -11.65 -19.15
N GLU A 387 -38.55 -11.49 -18.14
CA GLU A 387 -38.18 -10.77 -16.92
C GLU A 387 -37.07 -11.48 -16.13
N TRP A 388 -37.17 -12.80 -16.00
CA TRP A 388 -36.13 -13.57 -15.30
C TRP A 388 -34.78 -13.42 -16.01
N ARG A 389 -34.74 -13.63 -17.32
CA ARG A 389 -33.53 -13.48 -18.13
C ARG A 389 -32.98 -12.07 -18.10
N ARG A 390 -33.83 -11.06 -18.15
CA ARG A 390 -33.47 -9.64 -18.07
C ARG A 390 -32.80 -9.32 -16.71
N ASN A 391 -33.12 -10.04 -15.64
CA ASN A 391 -32.58 -9.84 -14.30
C ASN A 391 -31.30 -10.65 -14.05
N VAL A 392 -30.81 -11.44 -15.00
CA VAL A 392 -29.56 -12.16 -14.91
C VAL A 392 -28.39 -11.28 -15.37
N THR A 393 -27.35 -11.21 -14.57
CA THR A 393 -26.08 -10.53 -14.88
C THR A 393 -24.96 -11.55 -14.90
N GLN A 394 -24.22 -11.60 -16.00
CA GLN A 394 -23.00 -12.43 -16.13
C GLN A 394 -21.81 -11.66 -15.58
N MET A 395 -20.94 -12.35 -14.87
CA MET A 395 -19.65 -11.86 -14.41
C MET A 395 -18.53 -12.56 -15.15
N ASP A 396 -17.68 -11.79 -15.83
CA ASP A 396 -16.50 -12.26 -16.55
C ASP A 396 -15.24 -11.69 -15.92
N VAL A 397 -14.33 -12.54 -15.50
CA VAL A 397 -13.00 -12.11 -15.06
C VAL A 397 -12.16 -11.82 -16.29
N GLU A 398 -11.84 -10.55 -16.54
CA GLU A 398 -10.99 -10.12 -17.67
C GLU A 398 -9.51 -10.14 -17.28
N LYS A 399 -9.23 -9.97 -15.98
CA LYS A 399 -7.87 -9.99 -15.45
C LYS A 399 -7.85 -10.50 -14.01
N CYS A 400 -6.91 -11.37 -13.71
CA CYS A 400 -6.51 -11.72 -12.36
C CYS A 400 -4.99 -11.90 -12.32
N ARG A 401 -4.27 -11.00 -11.65
CA ARG A 401 -2.79 -11.07 -11.59
C ARG A 401 -2.30 -12.27 -10.78
N LEU A 402 -3.04 -12.66 -9.77
CA LEU A 402 -2.65 -13.75 -8.89
C LEU A 402 -2.70 -15.11 -9.63
N SER A 403 -3.85 -15.41 -10.22
CA SER A 403 -4.10 -16.75 -10.77
C SER A 403 -3.94 -16.85 -12.29
N GLY A 404 -4.00 -15.72 -13.01
CA GLY A 404 -4.11 -15.68 -14.47
C GLY A 404 -5.44 -16.23 -15.01
N ARG A 405 -6.39 -16.65 -14.14
CA ARG A 405 -7.67 -17.24 -14.55
C ARG A 405 -8.61 -16.15 -15.02
N THR A 406 -9.07 -16.28 -16.27
CA THR A 406 -9.99 -15.35 -16.93
C THR A 406 -11.26 -16.07 -17.41
N GLY A 407 -12.18 -15.33 -18.05
CA GLY A 407 -13.45 -15.82 -18.61
C GLY A 407 -14.59 -15.87 -17.60
N PRO A 408 -15.74 -16.47 -17.97
CA PRO A 408 -16.94 -16.49 -17.15
C PRO A 408 -16.68 -17.03 -15.74
N ALA A 409 -17.12 -16.30 -14.74
CA ALA A 409 -17.00 -16.69 -13.33
C ALA A 409 -18.33 -17.24 -12.79
N CYS A 410 -19.37 -16.43 -12.85
CA CYS A 410 -20.71 -16.80 -12.40
C CYS A 410 -21.78 -15.92 -13.06
N TRP A 411 -23.03 -16.33 -12.89
CA TRP A 411 -24.23 -15.59 -13.24
C TRP A 411 -24.99 -15.30 -11.97
N ILE A 412 -25.44 -14.06 -11.79
CA ILE A 412 -26.22 -13.61 -10.64
C ILE A 412 -27.59 -13.13 -11.10
N TYR A 413 -28.58 -13.44 -10.34
CA TYR A 413 -29.97 -13.02 -10.54
C TYR A 413 -30.37 -11.95 -9.53
N TYR A 414 -30.96 -10.87 -10.03
CA TYR A 414 -31.59 -9.88 -9.15
C TYR A 414 -33.03 -10.31 -8.85
N ASP A 415 -33.26 -10.65 -7.61
CA ASP A 415 -34.57 -11.00 -7.09
C ASP A 415 -35.34 -9.73 -6.71
N ASN A 416 -36.45 -9.47 -7.42
CA ASN A 416 -37.28 -8.27 -7.21
C ASN A 416 -38.00 -8.28 -5.84
N GLU A 417 -38.27 -9.46 -5.27
CA GLU A 417 -39.01 -9.58 -4.01
C GLU A 417 -38.13 -9.27 -2.81
N THR A 418 -36.91 -9.79 -2.83
CA THR A 418 -35.95 -9.60 -1.74
C THR A 418 -35.00 -8.42 -1.95
N GLY A 419 -34.82 -7.99 -3.20
CA GLY A 419 -33.83 -6.98 -3.58
C GLY A 419 -32.37 -7.50 -3.55
N ARG A 420 -32.17 -8.84 -3.53
CA ARG A 420 -30.87 -9.48 -3.41
C ARG A 420 -30.28 -9.90 -4.77
N LEU A 421 -28.98 -10.02 -4.81
CA LEU A 421 -28.24 -10.61 -5.93
C LEU A 421 -27.75 -12.01 -5.55
N GLN A 422 -28.38 -13.03 -6.13
CA GLN A 422 -28.11 -14.44 -5.84
C GLN A 422 -27.34 -15.10 -6.99
N GLU A 423 -26.37 -15.94 -6.68
CA GLU A 423 -25.66 -16.71 -7.70
C GLU A 423 -26.56 -17.84 -8.23
N LEU A 424 -26.61 -17.98 -9.54
CA LEU A 424 -27.38 -19.06 -10.18
C LEU A 424 -26.67 -20.41 -10.02
N SER A 425 -27.43 -21.46 -9.71
CA SER A 425 -26.92 -22.83 -9.75
C SER A 425 -26.49 -23.25 -11.17
N PRO A 426 -25.63 -24.24 -11.33
CA PRO A 426 -25.19 -24.72 -12.64
C PRO A 426 -26.38 -25.12 -13.57
N GLU A 427 -27.43 -25.67 -13.00
CA GLU A 427 -28.66 -26.04 -13.72
C GLU A 427 -29.38 -24.81 -14.28
N LEU A 428 -29.51 -23.76 -13.48
CA LEU A 428 -30.11 -22.50 -13.90
C LEU A 428 -29.27 -21.76 -14.93
N VAL A 429 -27.94 -21.81 -14.80
CA VAL A 429 -27.03 -21.26 -15.81
C VAL A 429 -27.22 -21.96 -17.14
N LYS A 430 -27.31 -23.31 -17.13
CA LYS A 430 -27.54 -24.08 -18.34
C LYS A 430 -28.90 -23.73 -18.98
N LYS A 431 -29.98 -23.67 -18.18
CA LYS A 431 -31.30 -23.27 -18.63
C LYS A 431 -31.30 -21.86 -19.26
N TYR A 432 -30.57 -20.91 -18.62
CA TYR A 432 -30.38 -19.55 -19.16
C TYR A 432 -29.67 -19.57 -20.52
N GLN A 433 -28.59 -20.31 -20.65
CA GLN A 433 -27.80 -20.41 -21.89
C GLN A 433 -28.57 -21.08 -23.03
N GLU A 434 -29.42 -22.04 -22.74
CA GLU A 434 -30.29 -22.72 -23.70
C GLU A 434 -31.51 -21.89 -24.11
N GLY A 435 -31.66 -20.66 -23.59
CA GLY A 435 -32.82 -19.80 -23.93
C GLY A 435 -34.08 -20.08 -23.12
N GLY A 436 -33.98 -20.88 -22.07
CA GLY A 436 -35.10 -21.19 -21.18
C GLY A 436 -35.52 -19.97 -20.33
N SER A 437 -36.76 -19.99 -19.85
CA SER A 437 -37.33 -19.04 -18.89
C SER A 437 -37.70 -19.75 -17.60
N LEU A 438 -37.85 -19.01 -16.49
CA LEU A 438 -38.40 -19.50 -15.23
C LEU A 438 -39.64 -18.72 -14.86
N ALA A 439 -40.65 -19.42 -14.40
CA ALA A 439 -41.72 -18.81 -13.61
C ALA A 439 -41.24 -18.60 -12.16
N GLY A 440 -41.72 -17.57 -11.44
CA GLY A 440 -41.22 -17.17 -10.14
C GLY A 440 -41.06 -18.30 -9.11
N ASP A 441 -42.00 -19.24 -9.06
CA ASP A 441 -42.01 -20.38 -8.12
C ASP A 441 -40.92 -21.44 -8.39
N GLU A 442 -40.37 -21.48 -9.59
CA GLU A 442 -39.31 -22.45 -9.95
C GLU A 442 -37.92 -22.06 -9.44
N PHE A 443 -37.72 -20.76 -9.19
CA PHE A 443 -36.41 -20.26 -8.75
C PHE A 443 -36.02 -20.81 -7.35
N GLU A 444 -36.98 -20.83 -6.42
CA GLU A 444 -36.78 -21.36 -5.07
C GLU A 444 -36.45 -22.85 -5.05
N THR A 445 -37.04 -23.62 -5.98
CA THR A 445 -36.86 -25.08 -6.06
C THR A 445 -35.46 -25.48 -6.51
N TYR A 446 -34.76 -24.65 -7.29
CA TYR A 446 -33.43 -24.93 -7.84
C TYR A 446 -32.28 -24.31 -7.07
N ASN A 447 -32.56 -23.39 -6.13
CA ASN A 447 -31.52 -22.66 -5.38
C ASN A 447 -31.42 -23.08 -3.90
N ASN A 448 -32.24 -24.04 -3.44
CA ASN A 448 -32.17 -24.75 -2.18
C ASN A 448 -31.50 -26.11 -2.40
#